data_78f8e4d858a4f45dc8c30a60e848ac48
#
_entry.id   78f8e4d858a4f45dc8c30a60e848ac48
#
_cell.length_a   1.000
_cell.length_b   1.000
_cell.length_c   1.000
_cell.angle_alpha   90.00
_cell.angle_beta   90.00
_cell.angle_gamma   90.00
#
_symmetry.space_group_name_H-M   'P 1'
#
loop_
_entity.id
_entity.type
_entity.pdbx_description
1 polymer ?
#
loop_
_entity_poly.entity_id
_entity_poly.type
_entity_poly.pdbx_seq_one_letter_code
_entity_poly.pdbx_strand_id
1 'polypeptide(L)' 'MDKNEILNSDWCARYYAAENPNTPADVLTELTKDSDFGVRRNAVGNPNTPVDVLTELAKDR' A
#
# COMPACT_ATOMS: atom_id res chain seq x y z
N MET A 1 1.16 -12.35 -8.74
CA MET A 1 2.30 -12.06 -7.85
C MET A 1 1.82 -12.17 -6.41
N ASP A 2 2.53 -12.90 -5.57
CA ASP A 2 2.10 -13.00 -4.18
C ASP A 2 2.60 -11.80 -3.35
N LYS A 3 2.16 -11.74 -2.10
CA LYS A 3 2.45 -10.62 -1.21
C LYS A 3 3.96 -10.40 -1.05
N ASN A 4 4.72 -11.47 -0.84
CA ASN A 4 6.15 -11.35 -0.63
C ASN A 4 6.89 -10.86 -1.87
N GLU A 5 6.46 -11.30 -3.04
CA GLU A 5 7.06 -10.85 -4.30
C GLU A 5 6.84 -9.35 -4.49
N ILE A 6 5.64 -8.86 -4.21
CA ILE A 6 5.32 -7.44 -4.33
C ILE A 6 6.16 -6.63 -3.35
N LEU A 7 6.19 -7.04 -2.08
CA LEU A 7 6.86 -6.26 -1.04
C LEU A 7 8.37 -6.24 -1.18
N ASN A 8 8.95 -7.27 -1.82
CA ASN A 8 10.40 -7.36 -2.03
C ASN A 8 10.85 -6.84 -3.39
N SER A 9 9.92 -6.36 -4.22
CA SER A 9 10.27 -5.84 -5.53
C SER A 9 10.80 -4.41 -5.41
N ASP A 10 11.29 -3.86 -6.53
CA ASP A 10 11.76 -2.48 -6.53
C ASP A 10 10.60 -1.50 -6.32
N TRP A 11 10.92 -0.23 -6.08
CA TRP A 11 9.89 0.74 -5.75
C TRP A 11 8.87 0.94 -6.88
N CYS A 12 9.26 0.75 -8.14
CA CYS A 12 8.33 0.89 -9.26
C CYS A 12 7.22 -0.16 -9.18
N ALA A 13 7.59 -1.41 -8.92
CA ALA A 13 6.60 -2.48 -8.80
C ALA A 13 5.69 -2.24 -7.61
N ARG A 14 6.26 -1.79 -6.47
CA ARG A 14 5.46 -1.45 -5.30
C ARG A 14 4.54 -0.27 -5.57
N TYR A 15 5.03 0.74 -6.28
CA TYR A 15 4.25 1.92 -6.65
C TYR A 15 3.02 1.53 -7.48
N TYR A 16 3.21 0.71 -8.50
CA TYR A 16 2.10 0.27 -9.34
C TYR A 16 1.15 -0.66 -8.60
N ALA A 17 1.66 -1.54 -7.75
CA ALA A 17 0.81 -2.38 -6.92
C ALA A 17 -0.06 -1.55 -5.99
N ALA A 18 0.51 -0.50 -5.39
CA ALA A 18 -0.23 0.39 -4.51
C ALA A 18 -1.34 1.14 -5.24
N GLU A 19 -1.14 1.43 -6.52
CA GLU A 19 -2.11 2.14 -7.35
C GLU A 19 -3.22 1.24 -7.88
N ASN A 20 -2.95 -0.05 -8.03
CA ASN A 20 -3.85 -0.97 -8.72
C ASN A 20 -5.07 -1.30 -7.84
N PRO A 21 -6.30 -1.05 -8.33
CA PRO A 21 -7.50 -1.34 -7.55
C PRO A 21 -7.75 -2.83 -7.30
N ASN A 22 -7.03 -3.70 -8.00
CA ASN A 22 -7.14 -5.15 -7.81
C ASN A 22 -6.15 -5.70 -6.80
N THR A 23 -5.27 -4.87 -6.24
CA THR A 23 -4.30 -5.32 -5.24
C THR A 23 -5.04 -5.69 -3.95
N PRO A 24 -4.76 -6.87 -3.37
CA PRO A 24 -5.45 -7.31 -2.15
C PRO A 24 -5.24 -6.36 -0.97
N ALA A 25 -6.23 -6.29 -0.08
CA ALA A 25 -6.22 -5.37 1.05
C ALA A 25 -5.03 -5.60 1.99
N ASP A 26 -4.61 -6.84 2.20
CA ASP A 26 -3.47 -7.13 3.08
C ASP A 26 -2.16 -6.60 2.50
N VAL A 27 -2.00 -6.66 1.19
CA VAL A 27 -0.83 -6.09 0.52
C VAL A 27 -0.85 -4.58 0.63
N LEU A 28 -2.01 -3.96 0.41
CA LEU A 28 -2.15 -2.51 0.53
C LEU A 28 -1.84 -2.04 1.95
N THR A 29 -2.28 -2.78 2.95
CA THR A 29 -1.97 -2.45 4.34
C THR A 29 -0.46 -2.35 4.56
N GLU A 30 0.29 -3.31 4.03
CA GLU A 30 1.75 -3.26 4.13
C GLU A 30 2.35 -2.11 3.33
N LEU A 31 1.80 -1.83 2.16
CA LEU A 31 2.30 -0.74 1.32
C LEU A 31 2.06 0.64 1.92
N THR A 32 1.07 0.79 2.80
CA THR A 32 0.89 2.07 3.51
C THR A 32 2.03 2.38 4.46
N LYS A 33 2.88 1.39 4.74
CA LYS A 33 4.05 1.54 5.61
C LYS A 33 5.36 1.53 4.84
N ASP A 34 5.29 1.57 3.51
CA ASP A 34 6.47 1.51 2.65
C ASP A 34 7.42 2.68 2.93
N SER A 35 8.70 2.45 2.72
CA SER A 35 9.72 3.47 2.91
C SER A 35 9.61 4.60 1.86
N ASP A 36 9.06 4.30 0.70
CA ASP A 36 8.90 5.28 -0.38
C ASP A 36 7.60 6.06 -0.21
N PHE A 37 7.71 7.39 -0.24
CA PHE A 37 6.56 8.27 -0.06
C PHE A 37 5.49 8.04 -1.13
N GLY A 38 5.88 7.89 -2.40
CA GLY A 38 4.93 7.69 -3.50
C GLY A 38 4.14 6.41 -3.36
N VAL A 39 4.81 5.34 -2.89
CA VAL A 39 4.14 4.06 -2.63
C VAL A 39 3.13 4.21 -1.51
N ARG A 40 3.51 4.85 -0.40
CA ARG A 40 2.59 5.07 0.73
C ARG A 40 1.38 5.88 0.28
N ARG A 41 1.61 6.94 -0.47
CA ARG A 41 0.54 7.83 -0.95
C ARG A 41 -0.46 7.06 -1.82
N ASN A 42 0.05 6.25 -2.75
CA ASN A 42 -0.83 5.48 -3.62
C ASN A 42 -1.63 4.44 -2.83
N ALA A 43 -0.99 3.79 -1.86
CA ALA A 43 -1.69 2.80 -1.05
C ALA A 43 -2.80 3.44 -0.22
N VAL A 44 -2.54 4.60 0.38
CA VAL A 44 -3.54 5.33 1.16
C VAL A 44 -4.72 5.75 0.27
N GLY A 45 -4.44 6.14 -0.97
CA GLY A 45 -5.48 6.55 -1.91
C GLY A 45 -6.21 5.42 -2.61
N ASN A 46 -5.79 4.18 -2.41
CA ASN A 46 -6.39 3.04 -3.10
C ASN A 46 -7.75 2.71 -2.50
N PRO A 47 -8.81 2.57 -3.32
CA PRO A 47 -10.15 2.29 -2.81
C PRO A 47 -10.26 0.96 -2.08
N ASN A 48 -9.31 0.04 -2.28
CA ASN A 48 -9.31 -1.26 -1.65
C ASN A 48 -8.57 -1.28 -0.32
N THR A 49 -7.96 -0.16 0.09
CA THR A 49 -7.27 -0.07 1.38
C THR A 49 -8.31 -0.01 2.50
N PRO A 50 -8.19 -0.87 3.54
CA PRO A 50 -9.18 -0.90 4.62
C PRO A 50 -9.29 0.43 5.35
N VAL A 51 -10.51 0.80 5.73
CA VAL A 51 -10.78 2.06 6.42
C VAL A 51 -10.08 2.12 7.77
N ASP A 52 -10.00 1.01 8.48
CA ASP A 52 -9.33 0.97 9.78
C ASP A 52 -7.83 1.26 9.67
N VAL A 53 -7.20 0.87 8.57
CA VAL A 53 -5.81 1.21 8.31
C VAL A 53 -5.66 2.72 8.14
N LEU A 54 -6.57 3.34 7.40
CA LEU A 54 -6.56 4.79 7.20
C LEU A 54 -6.79 5.53 8.51
N THR A 55 -7.65 5.00 9.37
CA THR A 55 -7.90 5.57 10.69
C THR A 55 -6.63 5.53 11.54
N GLU A 56 -5.91 4.42 11.53
CA GLU A 56 -4.67 4.29 12.28
C GLU A 56 -3.62 5.30 11.80
N LEU A 57 -3.50 5.46 10.48
CA LEU A 57 -2.55 6.42 9.91
C LEU A 57 -2.88 7.84 10.34
N ALA A 58 -4.16 8.18 10.43
CA ALA A 58 -4.58 9.51 10.86
C ALA A 58 -4.21 9.76 12.32
N LYS A 59 -4.19 8.73 13.15
CA LYS A 59 -3.83 8.85 14.57
C LYS A 59 -2.33 9.04 14.80
N ASP A 60 -1.52 8.66 13.84
CA ASP A 60 -0.06 8.73 13.96
C ASP A 60 0.52 10.11 13.66
N ARG A 61 -0.29 11.08 13.48
CA ARG A 61 0.16 12.41 13.09
C ARG A 61 0.35 13.33 14.27
#